data_e9a960eb5071f60fd16b00993a3f18cb
#
_entry.id   e9a960eb5071f60fd16b00993a3f18cb
#
_cell.length_a   1.000
_cell.length_b   1.000
_cell.length_c   1.000
_cell.angle_alpha   90.00
_cell.angle_beta   90.00
_cell.angle_gamma   90.00
#
_symmetry.space_group_name_H-M   'P 1'
#
loop_
_entity.id
_entity.type
_entity.pdbx_description
1 polymer ?
#
loop_
_entity_poly.entity_id
_entity_poly.type
_entity_poly.pdbx_seq_one_letter_code
_entity_poly.pdbx_strand_id
1 'polypeptide(L)'
;PMSLTLGLSGQPMSGADIGGFLFHADADLFGNWIALGAFYPFSRGHACAGTNNKEPWAFGKEIEEVSRIALERRYILLPYYYTLLHEASTTGMPIMRPIFFADPKDLSLRAEEKAFLVGDDLLVIPSFAKKTALPKGIWEDLSLVDGDKDGKYQAKLKIRGGSIIPTGKIIQNTTENSLDPLTLLVCLDEQGKASGSMYWDAGDGWSYQKGDYSLQQFTAERNGNKVMVKLVGKTGKRELENKGMAIVKVITKQGIRLASGNLTEGIEVGL
;
A
#
# COMPACT_ATOMS: atom_id res chain seq x y z
N PRO A 1 3.40 2.47 17.71
CA PRO A 1 3.46 1.18 18.45
C PRO A 1 2.07 0.57 18.66
N MET A 2 1.11 1.32 19.27
CA MET A 2 -0.22 0.77 19.64
C MET A 2 -0.94 0.05 18.50
N SER A 3 -1.06 0.66 17.31
CA SER A 3 -1.74 0.02 16.16
C SER A 3 -1.02 -1.25 15.70
N LEU A 4 0.32 -1.32 15.80
CA LEU A 4 1.07 -2.55 15.52
C LEU A 4 0.72 -3.65 16.54
N THR A 5 0.67 -3.29 17.83
CA THR A 5 0.30 -4.24 18.89
C THR A 5 -1.14 -4.73 18.75
N LEU A 6 -2.08 -3.87 18.38
CA LEU A 6 -3.47 -4.25 18.10
C LEU A 6 -3.56 -5.22 16.92
N GLY A 7 -2.81 -4.98 15.84
CA GLY A 7 -2.73 -5.91 14.71
C GLY A 7 -2.23 -7.29 15.14
N LEU A 8 -1.16 -7.35 15.94
CA LEU A 8 -0.63 -8.60 16.49
C LEU A 8 -1.60 -9.31 17.45
N SER A 9 -2.53 -8.56 18.04
CA SER A 9 -3.56 -9.08 18.95
C SER A 9 -4.85 -9.50 18.21
N GLY A 10 -4.83 -9.60 16.89
CA GLY A 10 -5.98 -10.02 16.09
C GLY A 10 -6.97 -8.90 15.75
N GLN A 11 -6.56 -7.64 15.84
CA GLN A 11 -7.35 -6.46 15.43
C GLN A 11 -6.70 -5.78 14.22
N PRO A 12 -6.80 -6.37 13.00
CA PRO A 12 -6.08 -5.88 11.82
C PRO A 12 -6.58 -4.51 11.35
N MET A 13 -7.85 -4.17 11.59
CA MET A 13 -8.45 -2.86 11.25
C MET A 13 -8.25 -1.86 12.39
N SER A 14 -7.00 -1.51 12.66
CA SER A 14 -6.64 -0.54 13.69
C SER A 14 -6.01 0.72 13.10
N GLY A 15 -6.19 1.84 13.80
CA GLY A 15 -5.61 3.13 13.46
C GLY A 15 -6.02 4.18 14.49
N ALA A 16 -5.11 5.10 14.81
CA ALA A 16 -5.41 6.20 15.72
C ALA A 16 -6.13 7.33 14.98
N ASP A 17 -7.01 8.05 15.68
CA ASP A 17 -7.71 9.22 15.14
C ASP A 17 -6.71 10.29 14.68
N ILE A 18 -6.75 10.63 13.39
CA ILE A 18 -5.81 11.55 12.74
C ILE A 18 -5.93 12.93 13.35
N GLY A 19 -4.81 13.48 13.83
CA GLY A 19 -4.76 14.74 14.55
C GLY A 19 -5.14 14.62 16.03
N GLY A 20 -5.41 13.40 16.53
CA GLY A 20 -5.76 13.11 17.94
C GLY A 20 -7.23 13.35 18.27
N PHE A 21 -7.78 12.50 19.15
CA PHE A 21 -9.19 12.57 19.57
C PHE A 21 -9.44 13.74 20.53
N LEU A 22 -8.53 13.94 21.51
CA LEU A 22 -8.60 15.01 22.53
C LEU A 22 -7.65 16.15 22.16
N PHE A 23 -7.94 17.33 22.69
CA PHE A 23 -7.12 18.54 22.58
C PHE A 23 -7.07 19.13 21.16
N HIS A 24 -6.38 20.26 21.04
CA HIS A 24 -6.17 20.96 19.79
C HIS A 24 -4.93 20.44 19.08
N ALA A 25 -5.05 20.14 17.80
CA ALA A 25 -3.89 19.85 16.95
C ALA A 25 -3.36 21.16 16.37
N ASP A 26 -2.05 21.29 16.24
CA ASP A 26 -1.42 22.28 15.37
C ASP A 26 -1.19 21.72 13.96
N ALA A 27 -0.75 22.56 13.04
CA ALA A 27 -0.52 22.22 11.66
C ALA A 27 0.55 21.12 11.49
N ASP A 28 1.64 21.21 12.27
CA ASP A 28 2.73 20.24 12.21
C ASP A 28 2.31 18.86 12.70
N LEU A 29 1.56 18.80 13.79
CA LEU A 29 1.03 17.55 14.32
C LEU A 29 0.07 16.90 13.31
N PHE A 30 -0.89 17.70 12.80
CA PHE A 30 -1.86 17.19 11.84
C PHE A 30 -1.21 16.74 10.53
N GLY A 31 -0.29 17.56 9.97
CA GLY A 31 0.43 17.23 8.73
C GLY A 31 1.22 15.92 8.83
N ASN A 32 1.97 15.72 9.92
CA ASN A 32 2.66 14.46 10.17
C ASN A 32 1.70 13.28 10.34
N TRP A 33 0.56 13.52 11.00
CA TRP A 33 -0.38 12.45 11.30
C TRP A 33 -1.17 12.02 10.08
N ILE A 34 -1.67 12.95 9.25
CA ILE A 34 -2.39 12.61 8.01
C ILE A 34 -1.48 11.89 7.01
N ALA A 35 -0.23 12.38 6.85
CA ALA A 35 0.74 11.77 5.95
C ALA A 35 1.11 10.33 6.34
N LEU A 36 1.13 10.01 7.63
CA LEU A 36 1.37 8.66 8.13
C LEU A 36 0.07 7.85 8.23
N GLY A 37 -1.01 8.47 8.70
CA GLY A 37 -2.31 7.85 8.92
C GLY A 37 -2.98 7.33 7.64
N ALA A 38 -2.59 7.87 6.48
CA ALA A 38 -3.00 7.34 5.18
C ALA A 38 -2.57 5.87 4.96
N PHE A 39 -1.53 5.41 5.68
CA PHE A 39 -1.04 4.03 5.63
C PHE A 39 -1.57 3.15 6.77
N TYR A 40 -2.40 3.67 7.67
CA TYR A 40 -3.05 2.83 8.66
C TYR A 40 -4.17 2.00 8.02
N PRO A 41 -4.40 0.76 8.47
CA PRO A 41 -5.54 -0.04 8.03
C PRO A 41 -6.85 0.73 8.21
N PHE A 42 -7.09 1.27 9.41
CA PHE A 42 -8.20 2.19 9.70
C PHE A 42 -7.68 3.63 9.72
N SER A 43 -8.10 4.44 8.74
CA SER A 43 -7.70 5.83 8.59
C SER A 43 -8.91 6.73 8.73
N ARG A 44 -8.98 7.47 9.84
CA ARG A 44 -10.12 8.31 10.18
C ARG A 44 -9.69 9.62 10.82
N GLY A 45 -10.21 10.75 10.31
CA GLY A 45 -10.23 12.02 11.03
C GLY A 45 -11.41 12.02 12.02
N HIS A 46 -11.13 12.10 13.32
CA HIS A 46 -12.15 12.15 14.37
C HIS A 46 -11.64 12.87 15.60
N ALA A 47 -12.51 13.64 16.23
CA ALA A 47 -12.18 14.39 17.43
C ALA A 47 -13.41 14.57 18.33
N CYS A 48 -13.20 14.78 19.63
CA CYS A 48 -14.29 15.12 20.55
C CYS A 48 -14.78 16.55 20.34
N ALA A 49 -16.00 16.81 20.78
CA ALA A 49 -16.57 18.16 20.78
C ALA A 49 -15.69 19.14 21.54
N GLY A 50 -15.59 20.39 21.05
CA GLY A 50 -14.79 21.44 21.68
C GLY A 50 -13.32 21.48 21.29
N THR A 51 -12.85 20.57 20.40
CA THR A 51 -11.53 20.67 19.79
C THR A 51 -11.57 21.54 18.53
N ASN A 52 -10.39 21.95 18.01
CA ASN A 52 -10.32 22.63 16.73
C ASN A 52 -10.71 21.68 15.57
N ASN A 53 -11.16 22.29 14.48
CA ASN A 53 -11.46 21.61 13.24
C ASN A 53 -10.24 20.84 12.72
N LYS A 54 -10.46 19.61 12.22
CA LYS A 54 -9.41 18.70 11.73
C LYS A 54 -9.69 18.21 10.32
N GLU A 55 -10.43 18.99 9.55
CA GLU A 55 -10.56 18.75 8.12
C GLU A 55 -9.22 19.10 7.41
N PRO A 56 -8.91 18.48 6.27
CA PRO A 56 -7.65 18.70 5.55
C PRO A 56 -7.31 20.18 5.28
N TRP A 57 -8.32 21.01 5.07
CA TRP A 57 -8.16 22.44 4.77
C TRP A 57 -8.11 23.35 6.00
N ALA A 58 -8.36 22.83 7.21
CA ALA A 58 -8.46 23.65 8.44
C ALA A 58 -7.11 24.25 8.88
N PHE A 59 -5.99 23.71 8.40
CA PHE A 59 -4.62 24.08 8.80
C PHE A 59 -3.87 24.87 7.73
N GLY A 60 -4.57 25.39 6.72
CA GLY A 60 -4.00 26.18 5.63
C GLY A 60 -3.50 25.36 4.45
N LYS A 61 -3.12 26.07 3.38
CA LYS A 61 -2.84 25.47 2.06
C LYS A 61 -1.71 24.44 2.05
N GLU A 62 -0.67 24.62 2.85
CA GLU A 62 0.43 23.64 2.95
C GLU A 62 -0.09 22.29 3.45
N ILE A 63 -0.87 22.28 4.51
CA ILE A 63 -1.40 21.05 5.11
C ILE A 63 -2.53 20.46 4.26
N GLU A 64 -3.30 21.28 3.57
CA GLU A 64 -4.26 20.83 2.58
C GLU A 64 -3.57 20.02 1.45
N GLU A 65 -2.47 20.53 0.92
CA GLU A 65 -1.68 19.84 -0.09
C GLU A 65 -1.03 18.55 0.44
N VAL A 66 -0.47 18.57 1.65
CA VAL A 66 0.03 17.38 2.33
C VAL A 66 -1.07 16.32 2.46
N SER A 67 -2.28 16.74 2.81
CA SER A 67 -3.44 15.86 2.96
C SER A 67 -3.89 15.28 1.63
N ARG A 68 -3.92 16.09 0.57
CA ARG A 68 -4.24 15.64 -0.79
C ARG A 68 -3.31 14.52 -1.23
N ILE A 69 -1.99 14.74 -1.15
CA ILE A 69 -0.98 13.76 -1.50
C ILE A 69 -1.16 12.47 -0.66
N ALA A 70 -1.35 12.59 0.64
CA ALA A 70 -1.53 11.44 1.53
C ALA A 70 -2.77 10.60 1.17
N LEU A 71 -3.90 11.25 0.89
CA LEU A 71 -5.14 10.59 0.51
C LEU A 71 -5.05 9.97 -0.89
N GLU A 72 -4.44 10.63 -1.86
CA GLU A 72 -4.19 10.07 -3.19
C GLU A 72 -3.35 8.80 -3.12
N ARG A 73 -2.27 8.79 -2.31
CA ARG A 73 -1.45 7.59 -2.06
C ARG A 73 -2.28 6.45 -1.49
N ARG A 74 -3.17 6.73 -0.53
CA ARG A 74 -4.07 5.74 0.03
C ARG A 74 -5.02 5.17 -1.01
N TYR A 75 -5.65 6.04 -1.82
CA TYR A 75 -6.62 5.62 -2.83
C TYR A 75 -5.99 4.75 -3.92
N ILE A 76 -4.78 5.08 -4.36
CA ILE A 76 -4.00 4.24 -5.28
C ILE A 76 -3.74 2.84 -4.68
N LEU A 77 -3.50 2.75 -3.38
CA LEU A 77 -3.21 1.49 -2.69
C LEU A 77 -4.48 0.70 -2.28
N LEU A 78 -5.70 1.18 -2.55
CA LEU A 78 -6.92 0.48 -2.14
C LEU A 78 -6.98 -0.98 -2.62
N PRO A 79 -6.61 -1.34 -3.86
CA PRO A 79 -6.61 -2.75 -4.28
C PRO A 79 -5.66 -3.62 -3.44
N TYR A 80 -4.50 -3.07 -3.06
CA TYR A 80 -3.56 -3.75 -2.18
C TYR A 80 -4.12 -3.91 -0.76
N TYR A 81 -4.69 -2.85 -0.18
CA TYR A 81 -5.35 -2.93 1.13
C TYR A 81 -6.49 -3.93 1.15
N TYR A 82 -7.29 -3.98 0.09
CA TYR A 82 -8.41 -4.91 0.00
C TYR A 82 -7.92 -6.36 -0.07
N THR A 83 -6.82 -6.61 -0.77
CA THR A 83 -6.13 -7.90 -0.78
C THR A 83 -5.61 -8.29 0.60
N LEU A 84 -4.98 -7.36 1.32
CA LEU A 84 -4.50 -7.59 2.68
C LEU A 84 -5.64 -7.80 3.69
N LEU A 85 -6.80 -7.17 3.49
CA LEU A 85 -8.00 -7.43 4.29
C LEU A 85 -8.50 -8.86 4.09
N HIS A 86 -8.51 -9.34 2.84
CA HIS A 86 -8.82 -10.72 2.54
C HIS A 86 -7.81 -11.69 3.20
N GLU A 87 -6.51 -11.41 3.09
CA GLU A 87 -5.47 -12.20 3.76
C GLU A 87 -5.71 -12.23 5.28
N ALA A 88 -5.94 -11.07 5.90
CA ALA A 88 -6.19 -10.96 7.33
C ALA A 88 -7.43 -11.77 7.76
N SER A 89 -8.50 -11.78 6.96
CA SER A 89 -9.73 -12.51 7.25
C SER A 89 -9.57 -14.03 7.16
N THR A 90 -8.63 -14.52 6.37
CA THR A 90 -8.42 -15.95 6.12
C THR A 90 -7.27 -16.55 6.90
N THR A 91 -6.25 -15.77 7.22
CA THR A 91 -5.00 -16.24 7.86
C THR A 91 -4.77 -15.66 9.25
N GLY A 92 -5.41 -14.54 9.58
CA GLY A 92 -5.14 -13.78 10.81
C GLY A 92 -3.90 -12.88 10.70
N MET A 93 -3.22 -12.80 9.55
CA MET A 93 -2.06 -11.93 9.39
C MET A 93 -2.44 -10.46 9.51
N PRO A 94 -1.72 -9.65 10.31
CA PRO A 94 -2.01 -8.22 10.41
C PRO A 94 -1.71 -7.50 9.09
N ILE A 95 -2.51 -6.48 8.78
CA ILE A 95 -2.29 -5.63 7.59
C ILE A 95 -1.07 -4.75 7.79
N MET A 96 -0.99 -4.07 8.94
CA MET A 96 0.17 -3.28 9.36
C MET A 96 1.07 -4.15 10.24
N ARG A 97 2.31 -4.41 9.79
CA ARG A 97 3.23 -5.37 10.40
C ARG A 97 4.46 -4.68 10.97
N PRO A 98 4.94 -5.06 12.18
CA PRO A 98 6.27 -4.66 12.61
C PRO A 98 7.34 -5.10 11.59
N ILE A 99 8.41 -4.31 11.46
CA ILE A 99 9.40 -4.59 10.40
C ILE A 99 10.17 -5.91 10.60
N PHE A 100 10.17 -6.49 11.81
CA PHE A 100 10.76 -7.81 12.04
C PHE A 100 10.03 -8.95 11.32
N PHE A 101 8.82 -8.73 10.79
CA PHE A 101 8.16 -9.69 9.90
C PHE A 101 8.94 -9.91 8.60
N ALA A 102 9.71 -8.92 8.13
CA ALA A 102 10.55 -9.07 6.94
C ALA A 102 11.73 -10.01 7.16
N ASP A 103 12.29 -10.06 8.38
CA ASP A 103 13.33 -11.00 8.81
C ASP A 103 13.21 -11.26 10.32
N PRO A 104 12.44 -12.27 10.75
CA PRO A 104 12.23 -12.59 12.17
C PRO A 104 13.51 -13.00 12.92
N LYS A 105 14.56 -13.38 12.19
CA LYS A 105 15.85 -13.78 12.77
C LYS A 105 16.75 -12.59 13.07
N ASP A 106 16.52 -11.44 12.44
CA ASP A 106 17.28 -10.22 12.71
C ASP A 106 16.75 -9.52 13.96
N LEU A 107 17.46 -9.72 15.08
CA LEU A 107 17.07 -9.15 16.38
C LEU A 107 17.11 -7.62 16.39
N SER A 108 17.88 -6.98 15.50
CA SER A 108 17.98 -5.52 15.46
C SER A 108 16.66 -4.86 15.01
N LEU A 109 15.80 -5.60 14.30
CA LEU A 109 14.51 -5.11 13.81
C LEU A 109 13.43 -5.10 14.90
N ARG A 110 13.63 -5.82 16.01
CA ARG A 110 12.60 -5.97 17.07
C ARG A 110 12.33 -4.69 17.84
N ALA A 111 13.33 -3.82 17.94
CA ALA A 111 13.21 -2.55 18.65
C ALA A 111 12.71 -1.39 17.76
N GLU A 112 12.47 -1.64 16.46
CA GLU A 112 11.95 -0.60 15.57
C GLU A 112 10.44 -0.46 15.73
N GLU A 113 9.99 0.71 16.17
CA GLU A 113 8.58 1.01 16.46
C GLU A 113 8.01 2.13 15.59
N LYS A 114 8.84 2.80 14.79
CA LYS A 114 8.43 3.95 13.98
C LYS A 114 8.10 3.55 12.55
N ALA A 115 9.01 2.81 11.91
CA ALA A 115 8.75 2.25 10.61
C ALA A 115 7.95 0.95 10.72
N PHE A 116 7.17 0.65 9.71
CA PHE A 116 6.35 -0.55 9.65
C PHE A 116 6.14 -1.01 8.20
N LEU A 117 5.70 -2.25 8.07
CA LEU A 117 5.27 -2.80 6.79
C LEU A 117 3.75 -2.68 6.64
N VAL A 118 3.29 -2.44 5.41
CA VAL A 118 1.93 -2.71 4.97
C VAL A 118 1.98 -3.96 4.11
N GLY A 119 1.37 -5.05 4.60
CA GLY A 119 1.65 -6.39 4.07
C GLY A 119 3.12 -6.77 4.25
N ASP A 120 3.64 -7.61 3.36
CA ASP A 120 5.06 -7.98 3.34
C ASP A 120 5.90 -7.09 2.41
N ASP A 121 5.25 -6.31 1.55
CA ASP A 121 5.84 -5.77 0.33
C ASP A 121 6.13 -4.27 0.40
N LEU A 122 5.41 -3.53 1.25
CA LEU A 122 5.51 -2.07 1.33
C LEU A 122 6.05 -1.63 2.70
N LEU A 123 7.25 -1.05 2.70
CA LEU A 123 7.85 -0.44 3.90
C LEU A 123 7.51 1.06 3.95
N VAL A 124 6.96 1.47 5.09
CA VAL A 124 6.58 2.86 5.39
C VAL A 124 7.51 3.42 6.45
N ILE A 125 8.23 4.49 6.14
CA ILE A 125 9.16 5.18 7.02
C ILE A 125 8.64 6.59 7.27
N PRO A 126 8.17 6.92 8.49
CA PRO A 126 7.69 8.26 8.79
C PRO A 126 8.76 9.33 8.58
N SER A 127 8.37 10.52 8.13
CA SER A 127 9.30 11.63 7.87
C SER A 127 10.11 12.03 9.12
N PHE A 128 9.53 11.89 10.31
CA PHE A 128 10.17 12.20 11.58
C PHE A 128 11.09 11.09 12.11
N ALA A 129 11.17 9.93 11.45
CA ALA A 129 12.05 8.83 11.84
C ALA A 129 13.48 9.10 11.37
N LYS A 130 14.33 9.65 12.26
CA LYS A 130 15.72 10.05 11.92
C LYS A 130 16.67 8.87 11.69
N LYS A 131 16.45 7.77 12.38
CA LYS A 131 17.23 6.52 12.25
C LYS A 131 16.25 5.37 12.34
N THR A 132 16.23 4.53 11.32
CA THR A 132 15.33 3.38 11.22
C THR A 132 16.18 2.16 10.90
N ALA A 133 16.00 1.09 11.68
CA ALA A 133 16.53 -0.21 11.29
C ALA A 133 15.79 -0.67 10.04
N LEU A 134 16.53 -1.07 9.00
CA LEU A 134 15.93 -1.55 7.75
C LEU A 134 16.17 -3.04 7.60
N PRO A 135 15.18 -3.80 7.13
CA PRO A 135 15.37 -5.21 6.82
C PRO A 135 16.40 -5.39 5.68
N LYS A 136 17.12 -6.50 5.71
CA LYS A 136 18.05 -6.89 4.63
C LYS A 136 17.29 -7.21 3.34
N GLY A 137 18.03 -7.24 2.22
CA GLY A 137 17.50 -7.52 0.90
C GLY A 137 17.29 -6.24 0.06
N ILE A 138 16.60 -6.39 -1.05
CA ILE A 138 16.31 -5.29 -1.98
C ILE A 138 15.09 -4.53 -1.47
N TRP A 139 15.24 -3.21 -1.34
CA TRP A 139 14.19 -2.26 -1.01
C TRP A 139 14.35 -1.02 -1.86
N GLU A 140 13.57 -0.91 -2.92
CA GLU A 140 13.64 0.23 -3.85
C GLU A 140 12.72 1.37 -3.41
N ASP A 141 13.16 2.61 -3.61
CA ASP A 141 12.34 3.78 -3.31
C ASP A 141 11.09 3.82 -4.22
N LEU A 142 9.95 4.04 -3.61
CA LEU A 142 8.66 4.05 -4.27
C LEU A 142 8.01 5.43 -4.21
N SER A 143 7.59 5.94 -5.37
CA SER A 143 6.70 7.09 -5.53
C SER A 143 5.38 6.60 -6.11
N LEU A 144 4.27 7.03 -5.55
CA LEU A 144 2.92 6.68 -6.00
C LEU A 144 2.25 7.82 -6.75
N VAL A 145 2.51 9.06 -6.33
CA VAL A 145 1.93 10.28 -6.90
C VAL A 145 2.98 11.37 -7.02
N ASP A 146 2.72 12.37 -7.83
CA ASP A 146 3.60 13.54 -7.93
C ASP A 146 3.69 14.29 -6.60
N GLY A 147 4.89 14.73 -6.25
CA GLY A 147 5.17 15.46 -5.00
C GLY A 147 5.24 14.60 -3.74
N ASP A 148 5.05 13.28 -3.81
CA ASP A 148 5.06 12.41 -2.62
C ASP A 148 6.46 12.13 -2.05
N LYS A 149 7.52 12.46 -2.79
CA LYS A 149 8.92 12.38 -2.33
C LYS A 149 9.39 13.65 -1.66
N ASP A 150 8.71 14.74 -1.95
CA ASP A 150 9.10 16.06 -1.53
C ASP A 150 8.31 16.47 -0.28
N GLY A 151 8.98 17.15 0.62
CA GLY A 151 8.32 17.77 1.74
C GLY A 151 8.61 17.17 3.10
N LYS A 152 8.25 17.96 4.09
CA LYS A 152 8.53 17.77 5.52
C LYS A 152 7.76 16.60 6.14
N TYR A 153 6.58 16.28 5.57
CA TYR A 153 5.59 15.44 6.24
C TYR A 153 5.44 14.04 5.64
N GLN A 154 5.64 13.90 4.31
CA GLN A 154 5.36 12.64 3.62
C GLN A 154 6.26 11.50 4.09
N ALA A 155 5.65 10.36 4.41
CA ALA A 155 6.38 9.13 4.70
C ALA A 155 7.14 8.65 3.45
N LYS A 156 8.38 8.19 3.63
CA LYS A 156 9.13 7.51 2.57
C LYS A 156 8.61 6.10 2.41
N LEU A 157 8.42 5.69 1.16
CA LEU A 157 7.97 4.34 0.82
C LEU A 157 9.08 3.57 0.14
N LYS A 158 9.15 2.27 0.45
CA LYS A 158 10.01 1.34 -0.28
C LYS A 158 9.23 0.07 -0.62
N ILE A 159 9.42 -0.41 -1.82
CA ILE A 159 8.90 -1.70 -2.27
C ILE A 159 9.96 -2.78 -2.10
N ARG A 160 9.54 -3.95 -1.60
CA ARG A 160 10.43 -5.11 -1.41
C ARG A 160 10.80 -5.76 -2.74
N GLY A 161 12.05 -6.20 -2.88
CA GLY A 161 12.45 -7.08 -3.98
C GLY A 161 11.73 -8.44 -3.89
N GLY A 162 11.22 -8.91 -5.01
CA GLY A 162 10.39 -10.12 -5.10
C GLY A 162 8.89 -9.86 -5.04
N SER A 163 8.44 -8.58 -5.02
CA SER A 163 7.05 -8.20 -4.83
C SER A 163 6.36 -7.66 -6.07
N ILE A 164 5.07 -7.96 -6.18
CA ILE A 164 4.13 -7.33 -7.12
C ILE A 164 2.97 -6.75 -6.31
N ILE A 165 2.86 -5.43 -6.25
CA ILE A 165 1.79 -4.72 -5.54
C ILE A 165 0.73 -4.25 -6.55
N PRO A 166 -0.53 -4.73 -6.45
CA PRO A 166 -1.62 -4.22 -7.26
C PRO A 166 -2.05 -2.84 -6.77
N THR A 167 -2.21 -1.90 -7.70
CA THR A 167 -2.66 -0.54 -7.43
C THR A 167 -3.74 -0.12 -8.41
N GLY A 168 -4.58 0.82 -7.99
CA GLY A 168 -5.61 1.41 -8.82
C GLY A 168 -5.29 2.84 -9.26
N LYS A 169 -6.29 3.53 -9.76
CA LYS A 169 -6.25 4.97 -10.00
C LYS A 169 -6.80 5.74 -8.79
N ILE A 170 -6.57 7.03 -8.76
CA ILE A 170 -7.24 7.94 -7.81
C ILE A 170 -8.72 8.02 -8.20
N ILE A 171 -9.60 7.75 -7.23
CA ILE A 171 -11.05 7.79 -7.35
C ILE A 171 -11.63 8.75 -6.31
N GLN A 172 -12.81 9.30 -6.56
CA GLN A 172 -13.49 10.20 -5.63
C GLN A 172 -14.41 9.44 -4.66
N ASN A 173 -14.86 8.25 -5.05
CA ASN A 173 -15.70 7.39 -4.24
C ASN A 173 -15.53 5.92 -4.67
N THR A 174 -15.93 4.99 -3.82
CA THR A 174 -15.75 3.55 -4.04
C THR A 174 -16.70 2.94 -5.06
N THR A 175 -17.63 3.68 -5.63
CA THR A 175 -18.47 3.20 -6.75
C THR A 175 -17.80 3.38 -8.10
N GLU A 176 -16.71 4.16 -8.15
CA GLU A 176 -15.89 4.25 -9.35
C GLU A 176 -15.01 3.00 -9.52
N ASN A 177 -14.78 2.60 -10.78
CA ASN A 177 -13.87 1.49 -11.05
C ASN A 177 -12.41 1.91 -10.83
N SER A 178 -11.84 1.52 -9.70
CA SER A 178 -10.44 1.82 -9.35
C SER A 178 -9.43 0.97 -10.13
N LEU A 179 -9.86 -0.15 -10.74
CA LEU A 179 -9.00 -1.09 -11.48
C LEU A 179 -8.92 -0.80 -12.98
N ASP A 180 -9.42 0.34 -13.44
CA ASP A 180 -9.31 0.75 -14.84
C ASP A 180 -8.57 2.10 -14.95
N PRO A 181 -7.24 2.05 -15.20
CA PRO A 181 -6.41 0.83 -15.39
C PRO A 181 -5.94 0.19 -14.07
N LEU A 182 -5.91 -1.14 -14.02
CA LEU A 182 -5.12 -1.86 -13.01
C LEU A 182 -3.64 -1.57 -13.25
N THR A 183 -2.90 -1.23 -12.22
CA THR A 183 -1.44 -1.06 -12.30
C THR A 183 -0.75 -2.04 -11.36
N LEU A 184 0.25 -2.76 -11.86
CA LEU A 184 1.11 -3.64 -11.07
C LEU A 184 2.48 -2.98 -10.87
N LEU A 185 2.83 -2.70 -9.61
CA LEU A 185 4.17 -2.26 -9.22
C LEU A 185 5.02 -3.49 -8.98
N VAL A 186 6.09 -3.64 -9.73
CA VAL A 186 6.97 -4.82 -9.74
C VAL A 186 8.36 -4.42 -9.28
N CYS A 187 8.87 -5.08 -8.24
CA CYS A 187 10.26 -5.00 -7.82
C CYS A 187 10.84 -6.42 -7.81
N LEU A 188 11.88 -6.66 -8.59
CA LEU A 188 12.49 -7.98 -8.71
C LEU A 188 13.44 -8.25 -7.54
N ASP A 189 13.52 -9.50 -7.12
CA ASP A 189 14.52 -9.99 -6.18
C ASP A 189 15.90 -10.17 -6.83
N GLU A 190 16.86 -10.70 -6.07
CA GLU A 190 18.21 -10.98 -6.54
C GLU A 190 18.26 -12.05 -7.64
N GLN A 191 17.24 -12.91 -7.72
CA GLN A 191 17.08 -13.95 -8.75
C GLN A 191 16.33 -13.41 -9.99
N GLY A 192 15.94 -12.15 -10.00
CA GLY A 192 15.19 -11.54 -11.10
C GLY A 192 13.72 -11.96 -11.13
N LYS A 193 13.13 -12.33 -9.98
CA LYS A 193 11.74 -12.79 -9.87
C LYS A 193 10.91 -11.89 -8.96
N ALA A 194 9.60 -11.90 -9.18
CA ALA A 194 8.63 -11.32 -8.26
C ALA A 194 7.30 -12.05 -8.35
N SER A 195 6.51 -11.99 -7.28
CA SER A 195 5.15 -12.52 -7.22
C SER A 195 4.24 -11.61 -6.41
N GLY A 196 2.94 -11.75 -6.61
CA GLY A 196 1.93 -11.03 -5.85
C GLY A 196 0.54 -11.53 -6.16
N SER A 197 -0.44 -11.02 -5.43
CA SER A 197 -1.84 -11.39 -5.61
C SER A 197 -2.74 -10.17 -5.51
N MET A 198 -3.96 -10.30 -6.03
CA MET A 198 -5.02 -9.32 -5.90
C MET A 198 -6.35 -10.03 -5.66
N TYR A 199 -7.02 -9.67 -4.57
CA TYR A 199 -8.39 -10.06 -4.29
C TYR A 199 -9.35 -8.93 -4.64
N TRP A 200 -10.48 -9.27 -5.24
CA TRP A 200 -11.55 -8.33 -5.58
C TRP A 200 -12.91 -9.01 -5.60
N ASP A 201 -13.92 -8.40 -5.00
CA ASP A 201 -15.29 -8.91 -4.99
C ASP A 201 -16.30 -7.80 -5.31
N ALA A 202 -17.55 -7.92 -4.87
CA ALA A 202 -18.58 -6.92 -5.12
C ALA A 202 -18.42 -5.65 -4.26
N GLY A 203 -17.53 -5.67 -3.26
CA GLY A 203 -17.33 -4.57 -2.33
C GLY A 203 -18.41 -4.46 -1.25
N ASP A 204 -19.54 -5.12 -1.42
CA ASP A 204 -20.67 -5.14 -0.47
C ASP A 204 -21.39 -6.50 -0.50
N GLY A 205 -22.08 -6.81 0.60
CA GLY A 205 -22.87 -8.01 0.75
C GLY A 205 -22.04 -9.29 0.94
N TRP A 206 -22.66 -10.44 0.69
CA TRP A 206 -22.13 -11.77 1.01
C TRP A 206 -21.94 -12.66 -0.22
N SER A 207 -21.99 -12.09 -1.43
CA SER A 207 -21.90 -12.84 -2.68
C SER A 207 -20.57 -13.58 -2.84
N TYR A 208 -19.49 -13.06 -2.23
CA TYR A 208 -18.19 -13.72 -2.22
C TYR A 208 -18.21 -15.13 -1.62
N GLN A 209 -19.10 -15.40 -0.63
CA GLN A 209 -19.27 -16.74 -0.05
C GLN A 209 -19.81 -17.76 -1.05
N LYS A 210 -20.45 -17.30 -2.14
CA LYS A 210 -20.95 -18.12 -3.26
C LYS A 210 -19.98 -18.13 -4.46
N GLY A 211 -18.77 -17.60 -4.26
CA GLY A 211 -17.71 -17.55 -5.27
C GLY A 211 -17.71 -16.30 -6.15
N ASP A 212 -18.53 -15.28 -5.86
CA ASP A 212 -18.52 -14.01 -6.58
C ASP A 212 -17.34 -13.11 -6.12
N TYR A 213 -16.14 -13.60 -6.36
CA TYR A 213 -14.87 -12.90 -6.16
C TYR A 213 -13.86 -13.28 -7.24
N SER A 214 -12.80 -12.53 -7.34
CA SER A 214 -11.62 -12.83 -8.16
C SER A 214 -10.39 -12.75 -7.27
N LEU A 215 -9.66 -13.86 -7.10
CA LEU A 215 -8.33 -13.88 -6.51
C LEU A 215 -7.34 -14.21 -7.63
N GLN A 216 -6.55 -13.24 -8.02
CA GLN A 216 -5.57 -13.34 -9.08
C GLN A 216 -4.16 -13.47 -8.52
N GLN A 217 -3.33 -14.28 -9.17
CA GLN A 217 -1.91 -14.46 -8.83
C GLN A 217 -1.05 -14.04 -9.99
N PHE A 218 -0.04 -13.24 -9.72
CA PHE A 218 0.87 -12.67 -10.70
C PHE A 218 2.30 -13.16 -10.45
N THR A 219 3.06 -13.32 -11.53
CA THR A 219 4.51 -13.53 -11.47
C THR A 219 5.21 -12.57 -12.42
N ALA A 220 6.44 -12.23 -12.07
CA ALA A 220 7.36 -11.53 -12.95
C ALA A 220 8.70 -12.29 -12.98
N GLU A 221 9.30 -12.39 -14.15
CA GLU A 221 10.61 -13.04 -14.34
C GLU A 221 11.45 -12.28 -15.36
N ARG A 222 12.71 -12.05 -14.99
CA ARG A 222 13.69 -11.37 -15.84
C ARG A 222 14.33 -12.34 -16.81
N ASN A 223 14.32 -11.98 -18.10
CA ASN A 223 15.03 -12.67 -19.18
C ASN A 223 15.94 -11.67 -19.91
N GLY A 224 17.23 -11.66 -19.60
CA GLY A 224 18.18 -10.70 -20.13
C GLY A 224 17.85 -9.26 -19.70
N ASN A 225 17.53 -8.38 -20.66
CA ASN A 225 17.15 -7.00 -20.43
C ASN A 225 15.62 -6.76 -20.47
N LYS A 226 14.83 -7.82 -20.35
CA LYS A 226 13.37 -7.76 -20.34
C LYS A 226 12.80 -8.44 -19.09
N VAL A 227 11.64 -8.01 -18.67
CA VAL A 227 10.84 -8.61 -17.59
C VAL A 227 9.51 -9.03 -18.17
N MET A 228 9.15 -10.30 -18.02
CA MET A 228 7.85 -10.83 -18.39
C MET A 228 6.96 -10.90 -17.16
N VAL A 229 5.78 -10.24 -17.21
CA VAL A 229 4.78 -10.24 -16.13
C VAL A 229 3.53 -10.94 -16.61
N LYS A 230 3.01 -11.91 -15.84
CA LYS A 230 1.88 -12.74 -16.22
C LYS A 230 0.89 -12.97 -15.08
N LEU A 231 -0.38 -13.13 -15.44
CA LEU A 231 -1.37 -13.79 -14.61
C LEU A 231 -1.15 -15.31 -14.69
N VAL A 232 -0.88 -15.95 -13.55
CA VAL A 232 -0.58 -17.39 -13.48
C VAL A 232 -1.63 -18.21 -12.76
N GLY A 233 -2.56 -17.54 -12.05
CA GLY A 233 -3.66 -18.20 -11.36
C GLY A 233 -4.84 -17.25 -11.15
N LYS A 234 -6.05 -17.81 -11.24
CA LYS A 234 -7.30 -17.11 -10.91
C LYS A 234 -8.24 -18.10 -10.23
N THR A 235 -8.81 -17.68 -9.10
CA THR A 235 -9.92 -18.38 -8.44
C THR A 235 -11.07 -17.43 -8.22
N GLY A 236 -12.28 -18.01 -8.02
CA GLY A 236 -13.52 -17.25 -7.98
C GLY A 236 -14.16 -17.11 -9.37
N LYS A 237 -15.40 -16.65 -9.39
CA LYS A 237 -16.26 -16.58 -10.60
C LYS A 237 -16.32 -15.16 -11.18
N ARG A 238 -15.90 -14.14 -10.39
CA ARG A 238 -16.01 -12.74 -10.78
C ARG A 238 -15.04 -12.37 -11.89
N GLU A 239 -15.58 -11.82 -12.96
CA GLU A 239 -14.78 -11.20 -14.02
C GLU A 239 -14.51 -9.73 -13.65
N LEU A 240 -13.28 -9.29 -13.87
CA LEU A 240 -12.91 -7.88 -13.68
C LEU A 240 -13.21 -7.07 -14.94
N GLU A 241 -13.65 -5.84 -14.75
CA GLU A 241 -14.02 -4.95 -15.87
C GLU A 241 -12.84 -4.62 -16.79
N ASN A 242 -11.60 -4.60 -16.25
CA ASN A 242 -10.38 -4.38 -17.05
C ASN A 242 -10.05 -5.53 -18.02
N LYS A 243 -10.79 -6.67 -17.98
CA LYS A 243 -10.64 -7.83 -18.87
C LYS A 243 -9.18 -8.32 -19.02
N GLY A 244 -8.40 -8.23 -17.94
CA GLY A 244 -6.99 -8.60 -17.90
C GLY A 244 -6.02 -7.53 -18.41
N MET A 245 -6.50 -6.37 -18.84
CA MET A 245 -5.64 -5.25 -19.22
C MET A 245 -5.01 -4.61 -17.98
N ALA A 246 -3.71 -4.35 -18.06
CA ALA A 246 -2.97 -3.73 -16.97
C ALA A 246 -1.80 -2.88 -17.47
N ILE A 247 -1.37 -1.96 -16.61
CA ILE A 247 -0.09 -1.27 -16.70
C ILE A 247 0.89 -1.96 -15.75
N VAL A 248 2.07 -2.26 -16.23
CA VAL A 248 3.17 -2.79 -15.41
C VAL A 248 4.23 -1.72 -15.24
N LYS A 249 4.60 -1.43 -13.99
CA LYS A 249 5.69 -0.51 -13.63
C LYS A 249 6.78 -1.33 -12.93
N VAL A 250 7.88 -1.61 -13.62
CA VAL A 250 9.05 -2.26 -13.02
C VAL A 250 9.92 -1.18 -12.38
N ILE A 251 10.11 -1.32 -11.06
CA ILE A 251 10.85 -0.36 -10.24
C ILE A 251 12.28 -0.87 -10.09
N THR A 252 13.25 -0.04 -10.45
CA THR A 252 14.68 -0.35 -10.39
C THR A 252 15.45 0.82 -9.81
N LYS A 253 16.72 0.60 -9.44
CA LYS A 253 17.64 1.67 -9.02
C LYS A 253 17.85 2.76 -10.07
N GLN A 254 17.69 2.41 -11.37
CA GLN A 254 17.84 3.33 -12.48
C GLN A 254 16.56 4.09 -12.83
N GLY A 255 15.46 3.80 -12.14
CA GLY A 255 14.15 4.40 -12.36
C GLY A 255 13.08 3.37 -12.71
N ILE A 256 11.94 3.87 -13.19
CA ILE A 256 10.77 3.05 -13.52
C ILE A 256 10.77 2.73 -15.01
N ARG A 257 10.47 1.47 -15.34
CA ARG A 257 10.19 1.01 -16.70
C ARG A 257 8.72 0.63 -16.79
N LEU A 258 8.08 0.94 -17.92
CA LEU A 258 6.63 0.85 -18.07
C LEU A 258 6.26 0.14 -19.34
N ALA A 259 5.26 -0.73 -19.27
CA ALA A 259 4.54 -1.31 -20.41
C ALA A 259 3.07 -1.55 -20.04
N SER A 260 2.23 -1.72 -21.04
CA SER A 260 0.81 -2.07 -20.86
C SER A 260 0.41 -3.18 -21.83
N GLY A 261 -0.59 -3.96 -21.44
CA GLY A 261 -1.07 -5.08 -22.25
C GLY A 261 -2.01 -5.97 -21.48
N ASN A 262 -2.21 -7.19 -21.99
CA ASN A 262 -3.05 -8.20 -21.37
C ASN A 262 -2.20 -9.17 -20.53
N LEU A 263 -2.50 -9.30 -19.24
CA LEU A 263 -1.78 -10.16 -18.29
C LEU A 263 -1.89 -11.66 -18.60
N THR A 264 -2.98 -12.08 -19.30
CA THR A 264 -3.15 -13.50 -19.70
C THR A 264 -2.21 -13.88 -20.84
N GLU A 265 -1.88 -12.94 -21.71
CA GLU A 265 -0.90 -13.11 -22.78
C GLU A 265 0.52 -12.89 -22.27
N GLY A 266 0.65 -12.10 -21.21
CA GLY A 266 1.91 -11.65 -20.63
C GLY A 266 2.32 -10.27 -21.17
N ILE A 267 2.86 -9.45 -20.24
CA ILE A 267 3.32 -8.09 -20.54
C ILE A 267 4.85 -8.08 -20.43
N GLU A 268 5.50 -7.74 -21.53
CA GLU A 268 6.96 -7.63 -21.60
C GLU A 268 7.39 -6.17 -21.36
N VAL A 269 8.27 -5.96 -20.39
CA VAL A 269 8.82 -4.65 -20.02
C VAL A 269 10.32 -4.66 -20.30
N GLY A 270 10.83 -3.74 -21.13
CA GLY A 270 12.27 -3.52 -21.34
C GLY A 270 12.91 -2.84 -20.12
N LEU A 271 14.10 -3.31 -19.68
CA LEU A 271 14.85 -2.73 -18.56
C LEU A 271 15.83 -1.64 -19.00
#